data_337f89ad0c9bc9cfcf56d11e88b26c06
#
_entry.id   337f89ad0c9bc9cfcf56d11e88b26c06
#
_cell.length_a   1.000
_cell.length_b   1.000
_cell.length_c   1.000
_cell.angle_alpha   90.00
_cell.angle_beta   90.00
_cell.angle_gamma   90.00
#
_symmetry.space_group_name_H-M   'P 1'
#
loop_
_entity.id
_entity.type
_entity.pdbx_description
1 polymer ?
#
loop_
_entity_poly.entity_id
_entity_poly.type
_entity_poly.pdbx_seq_one_letter_code
_entity_poly.pdbx_strand_id
1 'polypeptide(L)'
;MDVPVGTCVEDLIERAGGLDDGPIGEIVMGGPFTGKATTMDAPITKTTGGIIPTMEFPDLHGATIGLLVCACGGDEARMRDIAAKMNAKVASVARCKQAAEMKSGALKCERPGNCPGQVKNNMQFKKDGAEYIIIGNCSDCSNTVMGSAPKMGLKVFHQTDHIMRTIGHPLYRYLRVSKKVDQDI
;
A
#
# COMPACT_ATOMS: atom_id res chain seq x y z
N MET A 1 -4.52 -5.28 26.08
CA MET A 1 -5.96 -5.43 26.41
C MET A 1 -6.33 -6.90 26.24
N ASP A 2 -6.88 -7.52 27.27
CA ASP A 2 -7.34 -8.90 27.20
C ASP A 2 -8.81 -8.94 26.86
N VAL A 3 -9.15 -9.51 25.72
CA VAL A 3 -10.52 -9.66 25.24
C VAL A 3 -10.76 -11.08 24.72
N PRO A 4 -11.96 -11.62 24.83
CA PRO A 4 -12.27 -12.95 24.30
C PRO A 4 -12.10 -13.00 22.77
N VAL A 5 -11.64 -14.15 22.28
CA VAL A 5 -11.69 -14.44 20.84
C VAL A 5 -13.15 -14.43 20.38
N GLY A 6 -13.41 -13.81 19.24
CA GLY A 6 -14.76 -13.58 18.74
C GLY A 6 -15.36 -12.21 19.07
N THR A 7 -14.69 -11.41 19.91
CA THR A 7 -15.07 -10.00 20.11
C THR A 7 -15.06 -9.27 18.77
N CYS A 8 -16.07 -8.46 18.47
CA CYS A 8 -16.08 -7.64 17.25
C CYS A 8 -15.04 -6.54 17.30
N VAL A 9 -14.59 -6.13 16.13
CA VAL A 9 -13.64 -5.01 15.99
C VAL A 9 -14.22 -3.73 16.60
N GLU A 10 -15.51 -3.47 16.40
CA GLU A 10 -16.23 -2.33 16.96
C GLU A 10 -16.13 -2.30 18.49
N ASP A 11 -16.47 -3.39 19.16
CA ASP A 11 -16.39 -3.51 20.62
C ASP A 11 -14.97 -3.29 21.13
N LEU A 12 -13.97 -3.72 20.36
CA LEU A 12 -12.56 -3.54 20.70
C LEU A 12 -12.14 -2.07 20.62
N ILE A 13 -12.59 -1.38 19.56
CA ILE A 13 -12.34 0.05 19.36
C ILE A 13 -13.04 0.86 20.47
N GLU A 14 -14.29 0.57 20.78
CA GLU A 14 -15.01 1.24 21.87
C GLU A 14 -14.30 1.07 23.22
N ARG A 15 -13.85 -0.14 23.54
CA ARG A 15 -13.08 -0.42 24.76
C ARG A 15 -11.72 0.29 24.79
N ALA A 16 -11.18 0.63 23.63
CA ALA A 16 -9.93 1.39 23.51
C ALA A 16 -10.12 2.91 23.66
N GLY A 17 -11.37 3.38 23.76
CA GLY A 17 -11.71 4.80 23.88
C GLY A 17 -12.45 5.37 22.67
N GLY A 18 -12.81 4.52 21.71
CA GLY A 18 -13.49 4.93 20.48
C GLY A 18 -12.54 5.33 19.36
N LEU A 19 -13.11 5.84 18.29
CA LEU A 19 -12.37 6.47 17.18
C LEU A 19 -12.20 7.97 17.48
N ASP A 20 -11.09 8.53 17.04
CA ASP A 20 -10.91 9.97 17.01
C ASP A 20 -11.95 10.63 16.07
N ASP A 21 -12.27 11.91 16.34
CA ASP A 21 -13.14 12.69 15.49
C ASP A 21 -12.52 12.87 14.10
N GLY A 22 -13.24 12.42 13.08
CA GLY A 22 -12.82 12.60 11.69
C GLY A 22 -13.08 11.37 10.81
N PRO A 23 -12.92 11.53 9.49
CA PRO A 23 -13.10 10.42 8.56
C PRO A 23 -11.94 9.43 8.67
N ILE A 24 -12.28 8.15 8.67
CA ILE A 24 -11.31 7.05 8.59
C ILE A 24 -11.26 6.49 7.16
N GLY A 25 -10.08 6.07 6.73
CA GLY A 25 -9.90 5.45 5.41
C GLY A 25 -10.39 4.02 5.38
N GLU A 26 -9.91 3.23 6.33
CA GLU A 26 -10.30 1.82 6.51
C GLU A 26 -9.84 1.32 7.89
N ILE A 27 -10.31 0.15 8.25
CA ILE A 27 -9.81 -0.57 9.42
C ILE A 27 -8.93 -1.71 8.97
N VAL A 28 -7.73 -1.81 9.52
CA VAL A 28 -6.76 -2.87 9.23
C VAL A 28 -6.63 -3.79 10.43
N MET A 29 -6.88 -5.09 10.21
CA MET A 29 -6.64 -6.14 11.20
C MET A 29 -5.27 -6.76 10.97
N GLY A 30 -4.39 -6.66 11.94
CA GLY A 30 -3.02 -7.17 11.91
C GLY A 30 -1.96 -6.07 12.02
N GLY A 31 -0.74 -6.39 11.63
CA GLY A 31 0.36 -5.43 11.63
C GLY A 31 0.35 -4.47 10.43
N PRO A 32 1.11 -3.37 10.49
CA PRO A 32 1.07 -2.34 9.46
C PRO A 32 1.51 -2.81 8.06
N PHE A 33 2.34 -3.84 7.97
CA PHE A 33 2.81 -4.38 6.67
C PHE A 33 2.05 -5.62 6.20
N THR A 34 1.47 -6.38 7.13
CA THR A 34 0.87 -7.69 6.86
C THR A 34 -0.63 -7.74 7.14
N GLY A 35 -1.15 -6.69 7.76
CA GLY A 35 -2.57 -6.57 8.05
C GLY A 35 -3.43 -6.49 6.79
N LYS A 36 -4.70 -6.84 6.95
CA LYS A 36 -5.69 -6.80 5.88
C LYS A 36 -6.83 -5.87 6.28
N ALA A 37 -7.41 -5.20 5.27
CA ALA A 37 -8.63 -4.45 5.48
C ALA A 37 -9.72 -5.37 6.05
N THR A 38 -10.48 -4.86 7.01
CA THR A 38 -11.56 -5.56 7.71
C THR A 38 -12.74 -4.64 7.94
N THR A 39 -13.82 -5.20 8.48
CA THR A 39 -15.04 -4.48 8.83
C THR A 39 -15.21 -4.36 10.34
N MET A 40 -16.10 -3.50 10.80
CA MET A 40 -16.38 -3.28 12.23
C MET A 40 -16.96 -4.52 12.92
N ASP A 41 -17.77 -5.28 12.21
CA ASP A 41 -18.42 -6.50 12.69
C ASP A 41 -17.50 -7.74 12.67
N ALA A 42 -16.30 -7.62 12.08
CA ALA A 42 -15.39 -8.76 11.99
C ALA A 42 -14.91 -9.21 13.38
N PRO A 43 -14.91 -10.53 13.65
CA PRO A 43 -14.43 -11.05 14.92
C PRO A 43 -12.90 -11.08 14.97
N ILE A 44 -12.31 -10.74 16.13
CA ILE A 44 -10.90 -10.99 16.37
C ILE A 44 -10.63 -12.48 16.58
N THR A 45 -9.44 -12.88 16.21
CA THR A 45 -8.97 -14.28 16.32
C THR A 45 -7.71 -14.35 17.19
N LYS A 46 -7.26 -15.56 17.50
CA LYS A 46 -6.00 -15.78 18.24
C LYS A 46 -4.77 -15.20 17.54
N THR A 47 -4.85 -14.99 16.23
CA THR A 47 -3.74 -14.46 15.42
C THR A 47 -3.90 -12.96 15.13
N THR A 48 -4.94 -12.31 15.65
CA THR A 48 -5.11 -10.86 15.51
C THR A 48 -4.08 -10.14 16.36
N GLY A 49 -3.09 -9.54 15.72
CA GLY A 49 -1.99 -8.82 16.39
C GLY A 49 -2.29 -7.36 16.70
N GLY A 50 -3.35 -6.81 16.12
CA GLY A 50 -3.78 -5.43 16.36
C GLY A 50 -4.89 -5.00 15.44
N ILE A 51 -5.49 -3.84 15.74
CA ILE A 51 -6.47 -3.15 14.91
C ILE A 51 -5.96 -1.73 14.69
N ILE A 52 -5.93 -1.29 13.45
CA ILE A 52 -5.45 0.03 13.07
C ILE A 52 -6.55 0.73 12.25
N PRO A 53 -7.33 1.63 12.85
CA PRO A 53 -8.14 2.58 12.08
C PRO A 53 -7.19 3.53 11.36
N THR A 54 -7.27 3.58 10.03
CA THR A 54 -6.33 4.39 9.25
C THR A 54 -6.91 5.76 8.93
N MET A 55 -6.02 6.72 8.69
CA MET A 55 -6.41 8.01 8.13
C MET A 55 -7.09 7.83 6.77
N GLU A 56 -7.87 8.82 6.38
CA GLU A 56 -8.54 8.87 5.08
C GLU A 56 -7.53 8.78 3.92
N PHE A 57 -7.97 8.12 2.84
CA PHE A 57 -7.20 8.11 1.60
C PHE A 57 -7.26 9.48 0.93
N PRO A 58 -6.16 9.95 0.30
CA PRO A 58 -6.21 11.17 -0.49
C PRO A 58 -7.13 10.98 -1.70
N ASP A 59 -8.00 11.95 -1.97
CA ASP A 59 -8.79 11.98 -3.20
C ASP A 59 -7.93 12.44 -4.38
N LEU A 60 -7.78 11.60 -5.38
CA LEU A 60 -7.05 11.89 -6.61
C LEU A 60 -7.94 12.47 -7.72
N HIS A 61 -9.22 12.75 -7.43
CA HIS A 61 -10.14 13.43 -8.34
C HIS A 61 -10.23 12.80 -9.73
N GLY A 62 -10.18 11.49 -9.83
CA GLY A 62 -10.26 10.74 -11.07
C GLY A 62 -8.95 10.68 -11.87
N ALA A 63 -7.83 11.07 -11.28
CA ALA A 63 -6.51 10.95 -11.90
C ALA A 63 -6.17 9.49 -12.24
N THR A 64 -5.25 9.31 -13.17
CA THR A 64 -4.87 7.98 -13.67
C THR A 64 -3.70 7.38 -12.89
N ILE A 65 -3.82 6.10 -12.56
CA ILE A 65 -2.85 5.40 -11.73
C ILE A 65 -2.40 4.07 -12.35
N GLY A 66 -1.10 3.80 -12.31
CA GLY A 66 -0.50 2.51 -12.68
C GLY A 66 -0.34 1.62 -11.46
N LEU A 67 -0.57 0.32 -11.61
CA LEU A 67 -0.39 -0.66 -10.54
C LEU A 67 0.83 -1.51 -10.82
N LEU A 68 1.85 -1.45 -9.96
CA LEU A 68 3.04 -2.28 -10.06
C LEU A 68 2.97 -3.47 -9.13
N VAL A 69 2.52 -4.61 -9.67
CA VAL A 69 2.42 -5.87 -8.93
C VAL A 69 3.79 -6.53 -8.89
N CYS A 70 4.43 -6.46 -7.75
CA CYS A 70 5.73 -7.10 -7.51
C CYS A 70 5.59 -8.33 -6.61
N ALA A 71 6.54 -9.25 -6.74
CA ALA A 71 6.54 -10.52 -5.99
C ALA A 71 6.73 -10.36 -4.47
N CYS A 72 7.17 -9.19 -4.02
CA CYS A 72 7.48 -8.92 -2.62
C CYS A 72 6.36 -8.09 -1.97
N GLY A 73 5.15 -8.65 -1.93
CA GLY A 73 4.00 -8.06 -1.25
C GLY A 73 3.12 -7.15 -2.10
N GLY A 74 3.26 -7.17 -3.42
CA GLY A 74 2.31 -6.52 -4.32
C GLY A 74 1.08 -7.41 -4.54
N ASP A 75 -0.07 -6.97 -4.06
CA ASP A 75 -1.36 -7.62 -4.28
C ASP A 75 -2.20 -6.74 -5.21
N GLU A 76 -2.51 -7.25 -6.40
CA GLU A 76 -3.27 -6.51 -7.41
C GLU A 76 -4.67 -6.14 -6.91
N ALA A 77 -5.36 -7.06 -6.26
CA ALA A 77 -6.72 -6.83 -5.76
C ALA A 77 -6.70 -5.70 -4.70
N ARG A 78 -5.72 -5.75 -3.82
CA ARG A 78 -5.51 -4.72 -2.80
C ARG A 78 -5.16 -3.36 -3.42
N MET A 79 -4.29 -3.33 -4.43
CA MET A 79 -3.94 -2.08 -5.12
C MET A 79 -5.13 -1.47 -5.86
N ARG A 80 -6.00 -2.30 -6.44
CA ARG A 80 -7.25 -1.84 -7.07
C ARG A 80 -8.23 -1.27 -6.06
N ASP A 81 -8.38 -1.91 -4.91
CA ASP A 81 -9.21 -1.41 -3.80
C ASP A 81 -8.71 -0.03 -3.32
N ILE A 82 -7.40 0.10 -3.09
CA ILE A 82 -6.78 1.38 -2.71
C ILE A 82 -7.02 2.44 -3.80
N ALA A 83 -6.80 2.12 -5.07
CA ALA A 83 -7.04 3.05 -6.16
C ALA A 83 -8.50 3.54 -6.21
N ALA A 84 -9.46 2.62 -5.97
CA ALA A 84 -10.88 2.98 -5.90
C ALA A 84 -11.18 3.90 -4.71
N LYS A 85 -10.63 3.63 -3.53
CA LYS A 85 -10.75 4.47 -2.33
C LYS A 85 -10.11 5.86 -2.50
N MET A 86 -9.09 5.95 -3.36
CA MET A 86 -8.45 7.22 -3.73
C MET A 86 -9.17 7.95 -4.89
N ASN A 87 -10.32 7.45 -5.34
CA ASN A 87 -11.03 7.99 -6.51
C ASN A 87 -10.12 8.12 -7.75
N ALA A 88 -9.30 7.08 -8.01
CA ALA A 88 -8.37 7.02 -9.14
C ALA A 88 -8.81 6.00 -10.18
N LYS A 89 -8.47 6.26 -11.45
CA LYS A 89 -8.72 5.36 -12.58
C LYS A 89 -7.47 4.54 -12.88
N VAL A 90 -7.59 3.22 -12.89
CA VAL A 90 -6.45 2.35 -13.23
C VAL A 90 -6.15 2.45 -14.73
N ALA A 91 -5.00 3.01 -15.08
CA ALA A 91 -4.53 3.13 -16.46
C ALA A 91 -3.98 1.80 -16.99
N SER A 92 -3.11 1.16 -16.22
CA SER A 92 -2.53 -0.12 -16.57
C SER A 92 -1.95 -0.85 -15.36
N VAL A 93 -1.69 -2.14 -15.54
CA VAL A 93 -1.10 -3.01 -14.52
C VAL A 93 0.17 -3.63 -15.09
N ALA A 94 1.29 -3.43 -14.41
CA ALA A 94 2.54 -4.09 -14.74
C ALA A 94 2.88 -5.15 -13.69
N ARG A 95 3.22 -6.35 -14.14
CA ARG A 95 3.68 -7.43 -13.27
C ARG A 95 5.19 -7.60 -13.37
N CYS A 96 5.83 -7.80 -12.24
CA CYS A 96 7.26 -8.06 -12.21
C CYS A 96 7.57 -9.38 -12.92
N LYS A 97 8.47 -9.34 -13.91
CA LYS A 97 8.88 -10.53 -14.68
C LYS A 97 9.66 -11.56 -13.86
N GLN A 98 10.18 -11.17 -12.70
CA GLN A 98 10.88 -12.07 -11.77
C GLN A 98 9.94 -12.68 -10.72
N ALA A 99 8.65 -12.43 -10.84
CA ALA A 99 7.65 -13.01 -9.95
C ALA A 99 7.35 -14.44 -10.41
N ALA A 100 7.79 -15.42 -9.63
CA ALA A 100 7.39 -16.81 -9.77
C ALA A 100 6.19 -17.10 -8.88
N GLU A 101 5.17 -17.73 -9.42
CA GLU A 101 4.00 -18.15 -8.66
C GLU A 101 4.31 -19.43 -7.88
N MET A 102 4.10 -19.38 -6.57
CA MET A 102 4.25 -20.51 -5.67
C MET A 102 3.00 -21.39 -5.72
N LYS A 103 3.10 -22.65 -5.27
CA LYS A 103 1.94 -23.57 -5.16
C LYS A 103 0.78 -23.00 -4.32
N SER A 104 1.06 -22.04 -3.45
CA SER A 104 0.06 -21.34 -2.64
C SER A 104 -0.64 -20.18 -3.38
N GLY A 105 -0.31 -19.91 -4.64
CA GLY A 105 -0.76 -18.73 -5.39
C GLY A 105 -0.02 -17.43 -5.06
N ALA A 106 0.84 -17.45 -4.04
CA ALA A 106 1.64 -16.29 -3.68
C ALA A 106 2.79 -16.09 -4.69
N LEU A 107 3.08 -14.83 -5.01
CA LEU A 107 4.22 -14.48 -5.84
C LEU A 107 5.50 -14.42 -4.99
N LYS A 108 6.59 -14.96 -5.50
CA LYS A 108 7.92 -14.87 -4.89
C LYS A 108 8.94 -14.35 -5.90
N CYS A 109 9.81 -13.45 -5.45
CA CYS A 109 10.91 -12.95 -6.26
C CYS A 109 12.09 -13.95 -6.22
N GLU A 110 12.57 -14.39 -7.39
CA GLU A 110 13.73 -15.27 -7.50
C GLU A 110 15.06 -14.53 -7.21
N ARG A 111 15.07 -13.21 -7.40
CA ARG A 111 16.28 -12.38 -7.24
C ARG A 111 15.93 -11.09 -6.48
N PRO A 112 15.63 -11.17 -5.19
CA PRO A 112 15.34 -9.99 -4.39
C PRO A 112 16.56 -9.05 -4.37
N GLY A 113 16.31 -7.75 -4.42
CA GLY A 113 17.37 -6.72 -4.40
C GLY A 113 17.90 -6.33 -5.78
N ASN A 114 17.63 -7.09 -6.83
CA ASN A 114 18.05 -6.77 -8.19
C ASN A 114 16.85 -6.65 -9.13
N CYS A 115 16.37 -5.44 -9.36
CA CYS A 115 15.19 -5.16 -10.18
C CYS A 115 15.52 -4.39 -11.47
N PRO A 116 16.07 -5.07 -12.51
CA PRO A 116 16.44 -4.40 -13.75
C PRO A 116 15.23 -3.91 -14.57
N GLY A 117 14.02 -4.33 -14.23
CA GLY A 117 12.81 -4.05 -15.01
C GLY A 117 11.98 -2.86 -14.55
N GLN A 118 12.22 -2.30 -13.35
CA GLN A 118 11.30 -1.32 -12.78
C GLN A 118 11.29 0.03 -13.51
N VAL A 119 12.44 0.49 -13.98
CA VAL A 119 12.51 1.71 -14.80
C VAL A 119 11.71 1.55 -16.10
N LYS A 120 11.75 0.36 -16.72
CA LYS A 120 10.96 0.05 -17.92
C LYS A 120 9.47 0.06 -17.63
N ASN A 121 9.05 -0.47 -16.48
CA ASN A 121 7.66 -0.42 -16.03
C ASN A 121 7.19 1.03 -15.81
N ASN A 122 8.01 1.88 -15.19
CA ASN A 122 7.72 3.30 -15.01
C ASN A 122 7.55 4.01 -16.36
N MET A 123 8.44 3.72 -17.34
CA MET A 123 8.30 4.26 -18.70
C MET A 123 6.99 3.80 -19.37
N GLN A 124 6.59 2.56 -19.14
CA GLN A 124 5.32 2.04 -19.67
C GLN A 124 4.13 2.75 -19.03
N PHE A 125 4.08 2.88 -17.71
CA PHE A 125 3.03 3.64 -17.03
C PHE A 125 2.91 5.07 -17.54
N LYS A 126 4.05 5.73 -17.77
CA LYS A 126 4.03 7.08 -18.36
C LYS A 126 3.43 7.10 -19.76
N LYS A 127 3.74 6.11 -20.61
CA LYS A 127 3.16 5.98 -21.95
C LYS A 127 1.65 5.70 -21.89
N ASP A 128 1.22 4.93 -20.90
CA ASP A 128 -0.19 4.59 -20.68
C ASP A 128 -1.00 5.75 -20.06
N GLY A 129 -0.36 6.90 -19.84
CA GLY A 129 -1.00 8.11 -19.32
C GLY A 129 -1.18 8.12 -17.80
N ALA A 130 -0.48 7.27 -17.06
CA ALA A 130 -0.53 7.32 -15.59
C ALA A 130 0.12 8.61 -15.06
N GLU A 131 -0.47 9.17 -14.03
CA GLU A 131 0.05 10.28 -13.24
C GLU A 131 0.65 9.79 -11.93
N TYR A 132 0.12 8.68 -11.43
CA TYR A 132 0.51 8.05 -10.17
C TYR A 132 0.86 6.57 -10.39
N ILE A 133 1.59 6.01 -9.44
CA ILE A 133 1.89 4.57 -9.38
C ILE A 133 1.64 4.07 -7.97
N ILE A 134 0.96 2.93 -7.82
CA ILE A 134 0.93 2.16 -6.56
C ILE A 134 1.93 1.02 -6.67
N ILE A 135 2.75 0.84 -5.63
CA ILE A 135 3.74 -0.23 -5.52
C ILE A 135 3.53 -1.04 -4.23
N GLY A 136 4.11 -2.24 -4.20
CA GLY A 136 4.14 -3.07 -2.99
C GLY A 136 5.16 -2.61 -1.95
N ASN A 137 5.33 -3.39 -0.90
CA ASN A 137 6.12 -3.05 0.29
C ASN A 137 7.61 -3.40 0.22
N CYS A 138 8.09 -3.94 -0.89
CA CYS A 138 9.49 -4.32 -1.01
C CYS A 138 10.39 -3.08 -1.06
N SER A 139 11.33 -2.97 -0.14
CA SER A 139 12.27 -1.85 -0.06
C SER A 139 13.13 -1.68 -1.32
N ASP A 140 13.61 -2.78 -1.90
CA ASP A 140 14.54 -2.73 -3.02
C ASP A 140 13.88 -2.26 -4.31
N CYS A 141 12.74 -2.86 -4.66
CA CYS A 141 11.96 -2.44 -5.83
C CYS A 141 11.41 -1.02 -5.64
N SER A 142 10.91 -0.73 -4.45
CA SER A 142 10.40 0.59 -4.08
C SER A 142 11.47 1.66 -4.27
N ASN A 143 12.69 1.44 -3.79
CA ASN A 143 13.79 2.39 -3.96
C ASN A 143 14.09 2.67 -5.44
N THR A 144 14.06 1.66 -6.30
CA THR A 144 14.26 1.83 -7.75
C THR A 144 13.13 2.65 -8.37
N VAL A 145 11.87 2.36 -8.02
CA VAL A 145 10.71 3.11 -8.51
C VAL A 145 10.74 4.53 -7.99
N MET A 146 10.93 4.72 -6.69
CA MET A 146 11.00 6.04 -6.05
C MET A 146 12.15 6.91 -6.58
N GLY A 147 13.27 6.29 -6.98
CA GLY A 147 14.41 7.00 -7.59
C GLY A 147 14.19 7.39 -9.07
N SER A 148 13.32 6.69 -9.80
CA SER A 148 13.14 6.87 -11.25
C SER A 148 11.78 7.48 -11.64
N ALA A 149 10.70 7.13 -11.00
CA ALA A 149 9.35 7.58 -11.35
C ALA A 149 9.18 9.11 -11.26
N PRO A 150 9.64 9.80 -10.19
CA PRO A 150 9.51 11.26 -10.11
C PRO A 150 10.22 12.00 -11.23
N LYS A 151 11.34 11.47 -11.73
CA LYS A 151 12.07 12.05 -12.88
C LYS A 151 11.24 12.00 -14.19
N MET A 152 10.23 11.13 -14.22
CA MET A 152 9.29 10.99 -15.33
C MET A 152 7.97 11.75 -15.07
N GLY A 153 7.88 12.49 -13.96
CA GLY A 153 6.68 13.19 -13.54
C GLY A 153 5.59 12.27 -12.99
N LEU A 154 5.96 11.09 -12.46
CA LEU A 154 5.05 10.13 -11.83
C LEU A 154 5.16 10.24 -10.32
N LYS A 155 4.05 10.33 -9.62
CA LYS A 155 3.98 10.29 -8.15
C LYS A 155 3.79 8.84 -7.69
N VAL A 156 4.37 8.46 -6.55
CA VAL A 156 4.40 7.07 -6.10
C VAL A 156 3.75 6.91 -4.74
N PHE A 157 2.85 5.94 -4.64
CA PHE A 157 2.25 5.48 -3.40
C PHE A 157 2.66 4.03 -3.13
N HIS A 158 2.91 3.70 -1.87
CA HIS A 158 2.96 2.32 -1.42
C HIS A 158 1.57 1.88 -0.96
N GLN A 159 1.26 0.62 -1.14
CA GLN A 159 -0.02 0.05 -0.67
C GLN A 159 -0.23 0.12 0.86
N THR A 160 0.80 0.50 1.61
CA THR A 160 0.76 0.67 3.08
C THR A 160 0.94 2.12 3.53
N ASP A 161 1.03 3.10 2.63
CA ASP A 161 1.32 4.48 3.00
C ASP A 161 0.31 5.08 3.99
N HIS A 162 -0.97 4.84 3.78
CA HIS A 162 -2.03 5.31 4.68
C HIS A 162 -1.88 4.73 6.09
N ILE A 163 -1.53 3.44 6.21
CA ILE A 163 -1.29 2.78 7.50
C ILE A 163 -0.06 3.38 8.18
N MET A 164 1.03 3.50 7.41
CA MET A 164 2.30 4.00 7.95
C MET A 164 2.20 5.45 8.40
N ARG A 165 1.45 6.26 7.69
CA ARG A 165 1.17 7.65 8.08
C ARG A 165 0.33 7.72 9.35
N THR A 166 -0.71 6.89 9.47
CA THR A 166 -1.55 6.84 10.66
C THR A 166 -0.75 6.57 11.92
N ILE A 167 0.18 5.62 11.87
CA ILE A 167 1.01 5.26 13.03
C ILE A 167 2.28 6.11 13.19
N GLY A 168 2.48 7.11 12.33
CA GLY A 168 3.66 7.98 12.35
C GLY A 168 4.97 7.23 12.10
N HIS A 169 4.96 6.16 11.32
CA HIS A 169 6.14 5.33 11.12
C HIS A 169 7.18 6.01 10.22
N PRO A 170 8.46 6.07 10.64
CA PRO A 170 9.49 6.84 9.93
C PRO A 170 9.94 6.21 8.60
N LEU A 171 9.57 4.95 8.29
CA LEU A 171 10.00 4.27 7.06
C LEU A 171 9.23 4.70 5.82
N TYR A 172 8.10 5.39 5.97
CA TYR A 172 7.46 5.86 4.77
C TYR A 172 8.32 6.95 4.14
N ARG A 173 8.78 6.71 2.92
CA ARG A 173 9.38 7.68 1.99
C ARG A 173 10.64 8.43 2.39
N TYR A 174 11.50 7.90 3.20
CA TYR A 174 12.85 8.43 3.27
C TYR A 174 13.63 8.06 2.00
N LEU A 175 13.43 8.86 0.95
CA LEU A 175 14.37 8.86 -0.17
C LEU A 175 15.64 9.60 0.26
N ARG A 176 16.71 8.86 0.40
CA ARG A 176 18.04 9.43 0.63
C ARG A 176 18.56 10.32 -0.54
N VAL A 177 17.82 10.43 -1.64
CA VAL A 177 18.36 10.94 -2.92
C VAL A 177 17.82 12.29 -3.35
N SER A 178 16.74 12.84 -2.83
CA SER A 178 16.40 14.25 -3.05
C SER A 178 15.41 14.80 -2.03
N LYS A 179 15.86 15.81 -1.32
CA LYS A 179 15.01 16.65 -0.45
C LYS A 179 13.88 17.39 -1.20
N LYS A 180 13.86 17.35 -2.53
CA LYS A 180 12.86 18.03 -3.37
C LYS A 180 11.60 17.19 -3.62
N VAL A 181 11.66 15.87 -3.45
CA VAL A 181 10.52 14.97 -3.71
C VAL A 181 9.56 14.90 -2.51
N ASP A 182 10.05 15.21 -1.31
CA ASP A 182 9.26 15.15 -0.08
C ASP A 182 8.35 16.37 0.14
N GLN A 183 8.46 17.41 -0.70
CA GLN A 183 7.70 18.66 -0.55
C GLN A 183 6.40 18.70 -1.39
N ASP A 184 6.21 17.75 -2.32
CA ASP A 184 5.09 17.75 -3.28
C ASP A 184 4.08 16.62 -3.06
N ILE A 185 4.03 16.03 -1.84
CA ILE A 185 3.06 14.98 -1.50
C ILE A 185 2.32 15.32 -0.22
#